data_f19990a47d429c6324bf10014944bf81
#
_entry.id   f19990a47d429c6324bf10014944bf81
#
_cell.length_a   1.000
_cell.length_b   1.000
_cell.length_c   1.000
_cell.angle_alpha   90.00
_cell.angle_beta   90.00
_cell.angle_gamma   90.00
#
_symmetry.space_group_name_H-M   'P 1'
#
loop_
_entity.id
_entity.type
_entity.pdbx_description
1 polymer ?
#
loop_
_entity_poly.entity_id
_entity_poly.type
_entity_poly.pdbx_seq_one_letter_code
_entity_poly.pdbx_strand_id
1 'polypeptide(L)'
;MKHYIDPETNDIYAYESDGSQDAHIKEGLVPISDEDLAAMIAPTTEQLLSQLTAARKEQEQQGVTINGIRYAGDPGNRQALKEAIEFMEDAGLTEFQKWKCSDDEFHVNHPLADVFDAYRAIGIRRVALIAAEGEYAAQITAGTLTDLSEVTWP
;
A
#
# COMPACT_ATOMS: atom_id res chain seq x y z
N MET A 1 19.28 -9.75 -23.57
CA MET A 1 19.78 -8.44 -24.05
C MET A 1 21.20 -8.23 -23.56
N LYS A 2 22.00 -7.40 -24.24
CA LYS A 2 23.31 -6.91 -23.74
C LYS A 2 23.04 -5.57 -23.07
N HIS A 3 23.52 -5.38 -21.85
CA HIS A 3 23.33 -4.13 -21.11
C HIS A 3 24.63 -3.37 -21.00
N TYR A 4 24.56 -2.07 -21.10
CA TYR A 4 25.67 -1.14 -21.01
C TYR A 4 25.31 0.03 -20.13
N ILE A 5 26.29 0.62 -19.47
CA ILE A 5 26.15 1.84 -18.65
C ILE A 5 27.03 2.95 -19.21
N ASP A 6 26.51 4.15 -19.20
CA ASP A 6 27.30 5.36 -19.40
C ASP A 6 27.95 5.75 -18.06
N PRO A 7 29.28 5.70 -17.93
CA PRO A 7 29.93 5.96 -16.65
C PRO A 7 29.86 7.44 -16.20
N GLU A 8 29.48 8.37 -17.10
CA GLU A 8 29.36 9.79 -16.77
C GLU A 8 27.96 10.14 -16.25
N THR A 9 26.93 9.52 -16.84
CA THR A 9 25.52 9.85 -16.51
C THR A 9 24.84 8.77 -15.68
N ASN A 10 25.40 7.56 -15.61
CA ASN A 10 24.80 6.34 -15.08
C ASN A 10 23.54 5.88 -15.83
N ASP A 11 23.34 6.35 -17.06
CA ASP A 11 22.25 5.89 -17.90
C ASP A 11 22.51 4.46 -18.39
N ILE A 12 21.44 3.64 -18.37
CA ILE A 12 21.49 2.24 -18.79
C ILE A 12 20.93 2.12 -20.21
N TYR A 13 21.67 1.42 -21.06
CA TYR A 13 21.31 1.14 -22.46
C TYR A 13 21.18 -0.37 -22.65
N ALA A 14 20.16 -0.80 -23.37
CA ALA A 14 19.94 -2.19 -23.73
C ALA A 14 19.99 -2.37 -25.23
N TYR A 15 20.75 -3.39 -25.71
CA TYR A 15 20.88 -3.76 -27.11
C TYR A 15 20.56 -5.23 -27.29
N GLU A 16 20.14 -5.62 -28.49
CA GLU A 16 19.85 -7.02 -28.80
C GLU A 16 21.08 -7.91 -28.64
N SER A 17 20.89 -9.11 -28.10
CA SER A 17 21.97 -10.07 -27.86
C SER A 17 22.50 -10.73 -29.14
N ASP A 18 21.73 -10.69 -30.23
CA ASP A 18 22.05 -11.33 -31.52
C ASP A 18 23.10 -10.56 -32.34
N GLY A 19 23.55 -9.38 -31.88
CA GLY A 19 24.55 -8.54 -32.53
C GLY A 19 24.01 -7.61 -33.61
N SER A 20 22.72 -7.65 -33.90
CA SER A 20 22.09 -6.80 -34.94
C SER A 20 22.25 -5.31 -34.66
N GLN A 21 22.45 -4.93 -33.40
CA GLN A 21 22.61 -3.55 -32.95
C GLN A 21 24.01 -3.18 -32.51
N ASP A 22 24.99 -4.06 -32.65
CA ASP A 22 26.38 -3.80 -32.18
C ASP A 22 27.01 -2.54 -32.82
N ALA A 23 26.67 -2.24 -34.09
CA ALA A 23 27.13 -1.02 -34.77
C ALA A 23 26.48 0.28 -34.21
N HIS A 24 25.45 0.18 -33.41
CA HIS A 24 24.73 1.31 -32.81
C HIS A 24 25.12 1.55 -31.35
N ILE A 25 26.00 0.70 -30.78
CA ILE A 25 26.47 0.90 -29.41
C ILE A 25 27.30 2.19 -29.39
N LYS A 26 26.88 3.14 -28.55
CA LYS A 26 27.59 4.43 -28.41
C LYS A 26 28.99 4.21 -27.87
N GLU A 27 29.93 5.02 -28.36
CA GLU A 27 31.28 5.05 -27.84
C GLU A 27 31.29 5.55 -26.38
N GLY A 28 32.12 4.94 -25.54
CA GLY A 28 32.23 5.27 -24.12
C GLY A 28 31.30 4.44 -23.19
N LEU A 29 30.35 3.70 -23.72
CA LEU A 29 29.53 2.81 -22.91
C LEU A 29 30.32 1.59 -22.41
N VAL A 30 30.14 1.23 -21.15
CA VAL A 30 30.79 0.08 -20.51
C VAL A 30 29.76 -1.07 -20.39
N PRO A 31 30.10 -2.31 -20.80
CA PRO A 31 29.22 -3.46 -20.58
C PRO A 31 28.99 -3.66 -19.10
N ILE A 32 27.72 -3.96 -18.73
CA ILE A 32 27.34 -4.29 -17.37
C ILE A 32 26.75 -5.71 -17.34
N SER A 33 27.11 -6.49 -16.31
CA SER A 33 26.52 -7.81 -16.11
C SER A 33 25.06 -7.71 -15.66
N ASP A 34 24.27 -8.78 -15.89
CA ASP A 34 22.88 -8.83 -15.42
C ASP A 34 22.80 -8.75 -13.88
N GLU A 35 23.82 -9.25 -13.15
CA GLU A 35 23.93 -9.17 -11.71
C GLU A 35 24.17 -7.72 -11.24
N ASP A 36 25.14 -7.02 -11.85
CA ASP A 36 25.42 -5.62 -11.54
C ASP A 36 24.23 -4.72 -11.91
N LEU A 37 23.59 -4.99 -13.05
CA LEU A 37 22.37 -4.30 -13.45
C LEU A 37 21.27 -4.48 -12.40
N ALA A 38 21.00 -5.71 -11.99
CA ALA A 38 20.01 -6.01 -10.96
C ALA A 38 20.32 -5.27 -9.64
N ALA A 39 21.61 -5.24 -9.24
CA ALA A 39 22.04 -4.50 -8.06
C ALA A 39 21.82 -2.99 -8.17
N MET A 40 22.05 -2.41 -9.37
CA MET A 40 21.85 -0.98 -9.61
C MET A 40 20.39 -0.55 -9.62
N ILE A 41 19.49 -1.40 -10.12
CA ILE A 41 18.06 -1.10 -10.21
C ILE A 41 17.26 -1.58 -8.97
N ALA A 42 17.91 -2.34 -8.08
CA ALA A 42 17.28 -2.78 -6.85
C ALA A 42 16.82 -1.57 -6.01
N PRO A 43 15.61 -1.62 -5.44
CA PRO A 43 15.13 -0.54 -4.60
C PRO A 43 16.02 -0.38 -3.36
N THR A 44 16.31 0.85 -2.98
CA THR A 44 17.03 1.15 -1.74
C THR A 44 16.17 0.82 -0.53
N THR A 45 16.80 0.64 0.63
CA THR A 45 16.11 0.45 1.92
C THR A 45 15.07 1.57 2.17
N GLU A 46 15.40 2.82 1.87
CA GLU A 46 14.49 3.96 2.02
C GLU A 46 13.28 3.85 1.09
N GLN A 47 13.50 3.46 -0.16
CA GLN A 47 12.42 3.24 -1.13
C GLN A 47 11.50 2.10 -0.69
N LEU A 48 12.06 0.98 -0.22
CA LEU A 48 11.27 -0.16 0.29
C LEU A 48 10.43 0.25 1.51
N LEU A 49 10.99 0.97 2.47
CA LEU A 49 10.25 1.46 3.64
C LEU A 49 9.11 2.42 3.26
N SER A 50 9.37 3.30 2.28
CA SER A 50 8.34 4.21 1.77
C SER A 50 7.21 3.45 1.06
N GLN A 51 7.55 2.47 0.23
CA GLN A 51 6.57 1.61 -0.46
C GLN A 51 5.78 0.76 0.53
N LEU A 52 6.43 0.20 1.55
CA LEU A 52 5.77 -0.56 2.62
C LEU A 52 4.73 0.29 3.35
N THR A 53 5.10 1.52 3.72
CA THR A 53 4.17 2.46 4.35
C THR A 53 3.00 2.82 3.45
N ALA A 54 3.24 3.01 2.14
CA ALA A 54 2.18 3.27 1.16
C ALA A 54 1.22 2.08 1.04
N ALA A 55 1.76 0.86 0.95
CA ALA A 55 0.98 -0.37 0.88
C ALA A 55 0.10 -0.57 2.13
N ARG A 56 0.65 -0.33 3.35
CA ARG A 56 -0.15 -0.37 4.57
C ARG A 56 -1.31 0.64 4.54
N LYS A 57 -1.06 1.88 4.10
CA LYS A 57 -2.12 2.90 4.00
C LYS A 57 -3.22 2.49 3.01
N GLU A 58 -2.85 1.85 1.92
CA GLU A 58 -3.80 1.29 0.96
C GLU A 58 -4.65 0.18 1.60
N GLN A 59 -4.02 -0.72 2.37
CA GLN A 59 -4.74 -1.75 3.13
C GLN A 59 -5.70 -1.14 4.17
N GLU A 60 -5.31 -0.05 4.86
CA GLU A 60 -6.22 0.66 5.76
C GLU A 60 -7.46 1.20 5.03
N GLN A 61 -7.29 1.78 3.83
CA GLN A 61 -8.39 2.35 3.05
C GLN A 61 -9.44 1.32 2.63
N GLN A 62 -9.06 0.05 2.47
CA GLN A 62 -10.01 -1.01 2.14
C GLN A 62 -11.11 -1.14 3.20
N GLY A 63 -10.79 -0.89 4.47
CA GLY A 63 -11.73 -0.91 5.57
C GLY A 63 -12.22 -2.31 5.91
N VAL A 64 -13.50 -2.41 6.28
CA VAL A 64 -14.16 -3.64 6.72
C VAL A 64 -15.55 -3.78 6.10
N THR A 65 -16.10 -5.00 6.12
CA THR A 65 -17.49 -5.27 5.72
C THR A 65 -18.25 -5.78 6.93
N ILE A 66 -19.34 -5.11 7.29
CA ILE A 66 -20.28 -5.51 8.35
C ILE A 66 -21.64 -5.74 7.72
N ASN A 67 -22.21 -6.90 7.93
CA ASN A 67 -23.53 -7.29 7.40
C ASN A 67 -23.69 -7.05 5.88
N GLY A 68 -22.60 -7.27 5.11
CA GLY A 68 -22.58 -7.09 3.65
C GLY A 68 -22.33 -5.65 3.18
N ILE A 69 -22.22 -4.68 4.09
CA ILE A 69 -21.98 -3.26 3.80
C ILE A 69 -20.53 -2.91 4.07
N ARG A 70 -19.88 -2.27 3.11
CA ARG A 70 -18.49 -1.86 3.22
C ARG A 70 -18.36 -0.52 3.92
N TYR A 71 -17.43 -0.44 4.86
CA TYR A 71 -17.00 0.79 5.55
C TYR A 71 -15.53 1.02 5.27
N ALA A 72 -15.20 2.11 4.60
CA ALA A 72 -13.82 2.47 4.32
C ALA A 72 -13.04 2.80 5.61
N GLY A 73 -11.75 2.49 5.61
CA GLY A 73 -10.89 2.66 6.78
C GLY A 73 -9.97 3.88 6.72
N ASP A 74 -10.14 4.77 5.75
CA ASP A 74 -9.35 6.00 5.64
C ASP A 74 -9.57 6.95 6.83
N PRO A 75 -8.64 7.91 7.08
CA PRO A 75 -8.75 8.79 8.23
C PRO A 75 -10.02 9.62 8.28
N GLY A 76 -10.51 10.10 7.13
CA GLY A 76 -11.73 10.91 7.05
C GLY A 76 -12.96 10.10 7.42
N ASN A 77 -13.08 8.88 6.89
CA ASN A 77 -14.20 7.99 7.21
C ASN A 77 -14.18 7.54 8.68
N ARG A 78 -13.00 7.23 9.24
CA ARG A 78 -12.89 6.91 10.68
C ARG A 78 -13.37 8.06 11.56
N GLN A 79 -13.04 9.27 11.23
CA GLN A 79 -13.49 10.46 11.96
C GLN A 79 -15.02 10.64 11.83
N ALA A 80 -15.56 10.50 10.62
CA ALA A 80 -17.01 10.58 10.39
C ALA A 80 -17.78 9.50 11.15
N LEU A 81 -17.29 8.24 11.18
CA LEU A 81 -17.91 7.17 11.97
C LEU A 81 -17.92 7.52 13.46
N LYS A 82 -16.79 8.02 13.99
CA LYS A 82 -16.69 8.42 15.39
C LYS A 82 -17.69 9.52 15.74
N GLU A 83 -17.74 10.58 14.95
CA GLU A 83 -18.66 11.71 15.16
C GLU A 83 -20.12 11.28 15.07
N ALA A 84 -20.45 10.40 14.12
CA ALA A 84 -21.80 9.87 13.98
C ALA A 84 -22.21 9.03 15.22
N ILE A 85 -21.31 8.17 15.72
CA ILE A 85 -21.55 7.38 16.94
C ILE A 85 -21.80 8.30 18.14
N GLU A 86 -20.89 9.25 18.40
CA GLU A 86 -20.99 10.19 19.52
C GLU A 86 -22.31 10.98 19.47
N PHE A 87 -22.69 11.51 18.31
CA PHE A 87 -23.95 12.24 18.14
C PHE A 87 -25.19 11.36 18.41
N MET A 88 -25.18 10.13 17.88
CA MET A 88 -26.34 9.22 18.04
C MET A 88 -26.51 8.76 19.48
N GLU A 89 -25.39 8.50 20.19
CA GLU A 89 -25.43 8.15 21.63
C GLU A 89 -25.93 9.32 22.46
N ASP A 90 -25.45 10.53 22.24
CA ASP A 90 -25.89 11.74 22.94
C ASP A 90 -27.38 12.04 22.71
N ALA A 91 -27.87 11.77 21.49
CA ALA A 91 -29.28 11.93 21.15
C ALA A 91 -30.19 10.77 21.61
N GLY A 92 -29.62 9.68 22.12
CA GLY A 92 -30.36 8.47 22.50
C GLY A 92 -30.99 7.74 21.32
N LEU A 93 -30.41 7.86 20.14
CA LEU A 93 -30.88 7.23 18.90
C LEU A 93 -30.13 5.93 18.62
N THR A 94 -30.84 4.93 18.09
CA THR A 94 -30.31 3.58 17.83
C THR A 94 -30.22 3.22 16.37
N GLU A 95 -30.76 4.08 15.47
CA GLU A 95 -30.74 3.87 14.03
C GLU A 95 -30.71 5.20 13.27
N PHE A 96 -30.02 5.20 12.14
CA PHE A 96 -30.04 6.31 11.20
C PHE A 96 -31.23 6.15 10.24
N GLN A 97 -32.03 7.18 10.03
CA GLN A 97 -33.11 7.13 9.03
C GLN A 97 -32.54 6.86 7.63
N LYS A 98 -31.40 7.47 7.32
CA LYS A 98 -30.61 7.22 6.12
C LYS A 98 -29.14 7.32 6.44
N TRP A 99 -28.37 6.33 5.99
CA TRP A 99 -26.92 6.28 6.10
C TRP A 99 -26.32 6.08 4.71
N LYS A 100 -25.34 6.91 4.32
CA LYS A 100 -24.57 6.69 3.11
C LYS A 100 -23.26 6.01 3.46
N CYS A 101 -23.08 4.77 3.01
CA CYS A 101 -21.87 3.99 3.22
C CYS A 101 -20.82 4.19 2.11
N SER A 102 -19.67 3.54 2.26
CA SER A 102 -18.56 3.58 1.32
C SER A 102 -18.81 2.76 0.03
N ASP A 103 -20.00 2.17 -0.11
CA ASP A 103 -20.52 1.54 -1.32
C ASP A 103 -21.27 2.53 -2.23
N ASP A 104 -21.34 3.83 -1.80
CA ASP A 104 -22.10 4.92 -2.42
C ASP A 104 -23.63 4.73 -2.40
N GLU A 105 -24.16 3.73 -1.67
CA GLU A 105 -25.57 3.48 -1.52
C GLU A 105 -26.14 4.10 -0.24
N PHE A 106 -27.46 4.38 -0.26
CA PHE A 106 -28.20 4.85 0.91
C PHE A 106 -28.96 3.69 1.57
N HIS A 107 -28.60 3.41 2.81
CA HIS A 107 -29.25 2.41 3.66
C HIS A 107 -30.28 3.09 4.57
N VAL A 108 -31.53 2.63 4.54
CA VAL A 108 -32.59 3.15 5.41
C VAL A 108 -32.67 2.36 6.71
N ASN A 109 -33.04 3.03 7.81
CA ASN A 109 -33.12 2.44 9.16
C ASN A 109 -31.83 1.69 9.52
N HIS A 110 -30.68 2.34 9.21
CA HIS A 110 -29.36 1.70 9.39
C HIS A 110 -28.99 1.66 10.86
N PRO A 111 -28.69 0.46 11.43
CA PRO A 111 -28.45 0.31 12.86
C PRO A 111 -27.16 1.05 13.30
N LEU A 112 -27.23 1.79 14.40
CA LEU A 112 -26.05 2.35 15.05
C LEU A 112 -25.05 1.27 15.45
N ALA A 113 -25.51 0.09 15.84
CA ALA A 113 -24.67 -1.06 16.19
C ALA A 113 -23.74 -1.47 15.06
N ASP A 114 -24.19 -1.47 13.79
CA ASP A 114 -23.37 -1.82 12.64
C ASP A 114 -22.26 -0.78 12.40
N VAL A 115 -22.55 0.51 12.61
CA VAL A 115 -21.58 1.60 12.50
C VAL A 115 -20.53 1.48 13.61
N PHE A 116 -20.95 1.14 14.82
CA PHE A 116 -20.06 0.92 15.97
C PHE A 116 -19.14 -0.30 15.73
N ASP A 117 -19.69 -1.40 15.27
CA ASP A 117 -18.95 -2.62 14.95
C ASP A 117 -17.93 -2.36 13.83
N ALA A 118 -18.33 -1.60 12.80
CA ALA A 118 -17.43 -1.18 11.73
C ALA A 118 -16.27 -0.32 12.26
N TYR A 119 -16.55 0.69 13.07
CA TYR A 119 -15.54 1.56 13.68
C TYR A 119 -14.53 0.76 14.52
N ARG A 120 -15.05 -0.17 15.36
CA ARG A 120 -14.23 -1.05 16.18
C ARG A 120 -13.35 -1.98 15.33
N ALA A 121 -13.94 -2.63 14.32
CA ALA A 121 -13.24 -3.56 13.45
C ALA A 121 -12.14 -2.85 12.62
N ILE A 122 -12.41 -1.64 12.11
CA ILE A 122 -11.41 -0.80 11.44
C ILE A 122 -10.24 -0.49 12.40
N GLY A 123 -10.55 -0.14 13.66
CA GLY A 123 -9.52 0.13 14.67
C GLY A 123 -8.64 -1.08 14.94
N ILE A 124 -9.22 -2.26 15.14
CA ILE A 124 -8.51 -3.53 15.34
C ILE A 124 -7.62 -3.85 14.14
N ARG A 125 -8.19 -3.79 12.92
CA ARG A 125 -7.43 -4.06 11.69
C ARG A 125 -6.26 -3.10 11.54
N ARG A 126 -6.47 -1.81 11.81
CA ARG A 126 -5.41 -0.80 11.73
C ARG A 126 -4.24 -1.10 12.68
N VAL A 127 -4.51 -1.53 13.91
CA VAL A 127 -3.47 -1.92 14.88
C VAL A 127 -2.68 -3.11 14.34
N ALA A 128 -3.34 -4.12 13.79
CA ALA A 128 -2.68 -5.27 13.19
C ALA A 128 -1.81 -4.89 11.97
N LEU A 129 -2.32 -4.01 11.08
CA LEU A 129 -1.57 -3.52 9.93
C LEU A 129 -0.30 -2.73 10.34
N ILE A 130 -0.38 -1.89 11.38
CA ILE A 130 0.78 -1.14 11.90
C ILE A 130 1.81 -2.09 12.52
N ALA A 131 1.37 -3.10 13.26
CA ALA A 131 2.26 -4.11 13.83
C ALA A 131 3.00 -4.89 12.73
N ALA A 132 2.28 -5.35 11.69
CA ALA A 132 2.87 -6.03 10.54
C ALA A 132 3.87 -5.13 9.79
N GLU A 133 3.52 -3.84 9.55
CA GLU A 133 4.46 -2.87 8.97
C GLU A 133 5.75 -2.78 9.78
N GLY A 134 5.66 -2.73 11.11
CA GLY A 134 6.84 -2.67 11.99
C GLY A 134 7.74 -3.90 11.88
N GLU A 135 7.15 -5.10 11.78
CA GLU A 135 7.89 -6.35 11.59
C GLU A 135 8.61 -6.40 10.23
N TYR A 136 7.93 -6.04 9.15
CA TYR A 136 8.52 -5.97 7.80
C TYR A 136 9.57 -4.86 7.69
N ALA A 137 9.37 -3.71 8.30
CA ALA A 137 10.36 -2.63 8.33
C ALA A 137 11.66 -3.06 9.02
N ALA A 138 11.57 -3.86 10.09
CA ALA A 138 12.75 -4.43 10.73
C ALA A 138 13.49 -5.42 9.81
N GLN A 139 12.78 -6.25 9.04
CA GLN A 139 13.37 -7.17 8.06
C GLN A 139 14.04 -6.42 6.90
N ILE A 140 13.42 -5.36 6.37
CA ILE A 140 14.02 -4.49 5.34
C ILE A 140 15.30 -3.86 5.87
N THR A 141 15.26 -3.31 7.09
CA THR A 141 16.43 -2.69 7.71
C THR A 141 17.57 -3.68 7.95
N ALA A 142 17.25 -4.93 8.30
CA ALA A 142 18.21 -6.02 8.46
C ALA A 142 18.70 -6.60 7.11
N GLY A 143 18.13 -6.20 5.98
CA GLY A 143 18.46 -6.74 4.64
C GLY A 143 17.95 -8.15 4.39
N THR A 144 17.02 -8.66 5.21
CA THR A 144 16.43 -10.00 5.06
C THR A 144 15.17 -9.99 4.19
N LEU A 145 14.56 -8.82 3.99
CA LEU A 145 13.48 -8.58 3.04
C LEU A 145 13.94 -7.51 2.04
N THR A 146 14.13 -7.91 0.78
CA THR A 146 14.63 -7.04 -0.30
C THR A 146 13.58 -6.77 -1.38
N ASP A 147 12.38 -7.36 -1.25
CA ASP A 147 11.26 -7.24 -2.16
C ASP A 147 9.95 -7.29 -1.37
N LEU A 148 8.97 -6.48 -1.75
CA LEU A 148 7.66 -6.43 -1.09
C LEU A 148 6.66 -7.46 -1.61
N SER A 149 7.00 -8.25 -2.62
CA SER A 149 6.11 -9.30 -3.15
C SER A 149 5.76 -10.39 -2.13
N GLU A 150 6.61 -10.59 -1.12
CA GLU A 150 6.41 -11.56 -0.04
C GLU A 150 5.57 -11.00 1.13
N VAL A 151 5.26 -9.71 1.11
CA VAL A 151 4.50 -9.06 2.19
C VAL A 151 3.03 -9.48 2.14
N THR A 152 2.53 -10.02 3.23
CA THR A 152 1.12 -10.37 3.42
C THR A 152 0.51 -9.56 4.56
N TRP A 153 -0.68 -8.99 4.31
CA TRP A 153 -1.35 -8.15 5.28
C TRP A 153 -2.50 -8.89 5.98
N PRO A 154 -2.71 -8.64 7.31
CA PRO A 154 -3.80 -9.23 8.09
C PRO A 154 -5.20 -8.71 7.70
#